data_0f218c0b2868c75a8a53c05cece3ef34
#
_entry.id   0f218c0b2868c75a8a53c05cece3ef34
#
_cell.length_a   1.000
_cell.length_b   1.000
_cell.length_c   1.000
_cell.angle_alpha   90.00
_cell.angle_beta   90.00
_cell.angle_gamma   90.00
#
_symmetry.space_group_name_H-M   'P 1'
#
loop_
_entity.id
_entity.type
_entity.pdbx_description
1 polymer ?
#
loop_
_entity_poly.entity_id
_entity_poly.type
_entity_poly.pdbx_seq_one_letter_code
_entity_poly.pdbx_strand_id
1 'polypeptide(L)'
;GKPLAMVNIMSVKHDEIYENLLAGIKDGCLKFGVPMVGGHLHPDGEVDSLGVAIVGIAKKDKLITSFGAEVGDKIIVAIDLDGKPHEMFELNWDTTYDKDKQLVQDQITAVQYLAERDYIKSGKDISNPGILGTLEMLLETSDKGAIVNLEDIPKNENISWENWLKSYPGSGFIFTANEENCEFIKEYLKDYSIEANVVGEVNGEC
;
A
#
# COMPACT_ATOMS: atom_id res chain seq x y z
N GLY A 1 -7.03 7.37 -5.68
CA GLY A 1 -7.81 8.61 -5.52
C GLY A 1 -7.08 9.67 -4.70
N LYS A 2 -7.58 10.89 -4.72
CA LYS A 2 -7.00 12.01 -3.96
C LYS A 2 -7.60 12.04 -2.55
N PRO A 3 -6.79 11.89 -1.48
CA PRO A 3 -7.27 12.03 -0.12
C PRO A 3 -7.66 13.49 0.17
N LEU A 4 -8.69 13.72 0.97
CA LEU A 4 -9.20 15.05 1.30
C LEU A 4 -9.12 15.37 2.78
N ALA A 5 -9.56 14.45 3.65
CA ALA A 5 -9.63 14.68 5.08
C ALA A 5 -9.68 13.37 5.85
N MET A 6 -9.25 13.42 7.10
CA MET A 6 -9.31 12.32 8.07
C MET A 6 -10.13 12.71 9.28
N VAL A 7 -10.72 11.72 9.93
CA VAL A 7 -11.27 11.79 11.27
C VAL A 7 -10.72 10.64 12.10
N ASN A 8 -10.64 10.82 13.42
CA ASN A 8 -10.18 9.76 14.32
C ASN A 8 -11.19 9.43 15.42
N ILE A 9 -11.01 8.25 16.01
CA ILE A 9 -11.53 7.90 17.32
C ILE A 9 -10.36 7.39 18.16
N MET A 10 -10.21 7.97 19.34
CA MET A 10 -9.15 7.66 20.29
C MET A 10 -9.74 7.15 21.58
N SER A 11 -9.19 6.08 22.12
CA SER A 11 -9.39 5.63 23.49
C SER A 11 -8.04 5.69 24.19
N VAL A 12 -7.97 6.30 25.34
CA VAL A 12 -6.72 6.51 26.07
C VAL A 12 -6.90 6.10 27.52
N LYS A 13 -6.00 5.25 27.98
CA LYS A 13 -5.92 4.79 29.36
C LYS A 13 -4.87 5.57 30.15
N HIS A 14 -3.83 6.05 29.47
CA HIS A 14 -2.67 6.70 30.09
C HIS A 14 -2.42 8.06 29.44
N ASP A 15 -2.42 9.12 30.24
CA ASP A 15 -2.26 10.51 29.77
C ASP A 15 -0.96 10.71 28.95
N GLU A 16 0.11 10.03 29.30
CA GLU A 16 1.39 10.11 28.57
C GLU A 16 1.28 9.63 27.12
N ILE A 17 0.40 8.65 26.86
CA ILE A 17 0.18 8.11 25.53
C ILE A 17 -0.62 9.08 24.66
N TYR A 18 -1.51 9.86 25.27
CA TYR A 18 -2.31 10.85 24.55
C TYR A 18 -1.46 11.86 23.78
N GLU A 19 -0.47 12.46 24.43
CA GLU A 19 0.43 13.43 23.79
C GLU A 19 1.23 12.80 22.64
N ASN A 20 1.70 11.57 22.83
CA ASN A 20 2.43 10.83 21.80
C ASN A 20 1.52 10.49 20.59
N LEU A 21 0.27 10.10 20.83
CA LEU A 21 -0.70 9.85 19.76
C LEU A 21 -1.01 11.13 18.98
N LEU A 22 -1.20 12.27 19.66
CA LEU A 22 -1.42 13.56 19.00
C LEU A 22 -0.21 13.98 18.16
N ALA A 23 1.02 13.79 18.66
CA ALA A 23 2.23 14.07 17.91
C ALA A 23 2.30 13.22 16.66
N GLY A 24 2.05 11.90 16.76
CA GLY A 24 2.02 10.98 15.62
C GLY A 24 0.94 11.33 14.58
N ILE A 25 -0.27 11.71 15.03
CA ILE A 25 -1.33 12.18 14.13
C ILE A 25 -0.88 13.43 13.37
N LYS A 26 -0.28 14.40 14.07
CA LYS A 26 0.21 15.62 13.43
C LYS A 26 1.30 15.33 12.40
N ASP A 27 2.24 14.47 12.73
CA ASP A 27 3.31 14.07 11.83
C ASP A 27 2.76 13.33 10.60
N GLY A 28 1.80 12.43 10.80
CA GLY A 28 1.10 11.75 9.71
C GLY A 28 0.34 12.74 8.80
N CYS A 29 -0.40 13.69 9.37
CA CYS A 29 -1.07 14.74 8.60
C CYS A 29 -0.10 15.53 7.72
N LEU A 30 1.06 15.91 8.26
CA LEU A 30 2.08 16.67 7.53
C LEU A 30 2.76 15.81 6.46
N LYS A 31 3.07 14.54 6.78
CA LYS A 31 3.76 13.61 5.88
C LYS A 31 2.88 13.26 4.67
N PHE A 32 1.64 12.91 4.92
CA PHE A 32 0.70 12.52 3.85
C PHE A 32 -0.04 13.70 3.21
N GLY A 33 0.08 14.91 3.74
CA GLY A 33 -0.61 16.09 3.21
C GLY A 33 -2.14 16.05 3.38
N VAL A 34 -2.65 15.34 4.40
CA VAL A 34 -4.09 15.14 4.63
C VAL A 34 -4.46 15.66 6.01
N PRO A 35 -5.36 16.65 6.13
CA PRO A 35 -5.73 17.23 7.42
C PRO A 35 -6.62 16.28 8.24
N MET A 36 -6.40 16.26 9.55
CA MET A 36 -7.35 15.72 10.52
C MET A 36 -8.38 16.82 10.83
N VAL A 37 -9.63 16.62 10.42
CA VAL A 37 -10.68 17.65 10.53
C VAL A 37 -11.63 17.45 11.71
N GLY A 38 -11.49 16.34 12.42
CA GLY A 38 -12.30 16.05 13.60
C GLY A 38 -11.95 14.70 14.19
N GLY A 39 -12.59 14.40 15.30
CA GLY A 39 -12.39 13.14 15.99
C GLY A 39 -13.17 13.06 17.29
N HIS A 40 -13.02 11.94 17.98
CA HIS A 40 -13.60 11.71 19.30
C HIS A 40 -12.54 11.12 20.23
N LEU A 41 -12.47 11.64 21.44
CA LEU A 41 -11.62 11.12 22.50
C LEU A 41 -12.47 10.47 23.60
N HIS A 42 -12.15 9.24 23.95
CA HIS A 42 -12.64 8.55 25.14
C HIS A 42 -11.52 8.48 26.19
N PRO A 43 -11.53 9.35 27.21
CA PRO A 43 -10.39 9.51 28.12
C PRO A 43 -10.26 8.38 29.14
N ASP A 44 -11.31 7.61 29.40
CA ASP A 44 -11.38 6.56 30.42
C ASP A 44 -11.42 5.16 29.76
N GLY A 45 -10.70 4.98 28.65
CA GLY A 45 -10.65 3.70 27.95
C GLY A 45 -9.91 2.62 28.72
N GLU A 46 -10.30 1.36 28.54
CA GLU A 46 -9.60 0.22 29.13
C GLU A 46 -8.27 -0.09 28.42
N VAL A 47 -8.15 0.34 27.15
CA VAL A 47 -6.97 0.15 26.29
C VAL A 47 -6.68 1.42 25.50
N ASP A 48 -5.39 1.66 25.25
CA ASP A 48 -4.97 2.71 24.35
C ASP A 48 -5.19 2.25 22.89
N SER A 49 -5.97 3.01 22.13
CA SER A 49 -6.27 2.69 20.74
C SER A 49 -6.51 3.94 19.90
N LEU A 50 -6.18 3.84 18.63
CA LEU A 50 -6.41 4.87 17.62
C LEU A 50 -7.02 4.24 16.37
N GLY A 51 -8.23 4.68 16.04
CA GLY A 51 -8.84 4.39 14.73
C GLY A 51 -8.84 5.65 13.86
N VAL A 52 -8.56 5.50 12.58
CA VAL A 52 -8.58 6.60 11.61
C VAL A 52 -9.45 6.22 10.42
N ALA A 53 -10.33 7.12 10.03
CA ALA A 53 -11.07 7.02 8.78
C ALA A 53 -10.66 8.19 7.86
N ILE A 54 -10.46 7.87 6.58
CA ILE A 54 -10.07 8.84 5.57
C ILE A 54 -11.13 8.91 4.48
N VAL A 55 -11.41 10.12 4.00
CA VAL A 55 -12.27 10.35 2.84
C VAL A 55 -11.46 11.00 1.73
N GLY A 56 -11.81 10.64 0.50
CA GLY A 56 -11.15 11.15 -0.70
C GLY A 56 -12.09 11.15 -1.90
N ILE A 57 -11.57 11.57 -3.02
CA ILE A 57 -12.27 11.54 -4.30
C ILE A 57 -11.46 10.77 -5.34
N ALA A 58 -12.15 10.05 -6.19
CA ALA A 58 -11.58 9.39 -7.35
C ALA A 58 -12.49 9.58 -8.56
N LYS A 59 -11.95 9.49 -9.77
CA LYS A 59 -12.76 9.45 -10.99
C LYS A 59 -13.55 8.15 -11.00
N LYS A 60 -14.87 8.24 -11.23
CA LYS A 60 -15.83 7.14 -11.10
C LYS A 60 -15.40 5.87 -11.84
N ASP A 61 -14.94 6.02 -13.07
CA ASP A 61 -14.61 4.89 -13.94
C ASP A 61 -13.10 4.56 -13.94
N LYS A 62 -12.33 5.06 -12.94
CA LYS A 62 -10.87 4.93 -12.81
C LYS A 62 -10.46 4.40 -11.44
N LEU A 63 -11.32 3.59 -10.84
CA LEU A 63 -11.01 2.95 -9.56
C LEU A 63 -10.22 1.67 -9.82
N ILE A 64 -9.07 1.53 -9.18
CA ILE A 64 -8.39 0.25 -9.06
C ILE A 64 -9.10 -0.54 -7.95
N THR A 65 -9.57 -1.71 -8.28
CA THR A 65 -10.21 -2.64 -7.34
C THR A 65 -9.45 -3.95 -7.32
N SER A 66 -9.68 -4.78 -6.30
CA SER A 66 -9.07 -6.11 -6.21
C SER A 66 -9.72 -7.15 -7.14
N PHE A 67 -10.79 -6.81 -7.83
CA PHE A 67 -11.42 -7.65 -8.85
C PHE A 67 -11.16 -7.08 -10.25
N GLY A 68 -11.28 -7.93 -11.28
CA GLY A 68 -11.13 -7.50 -12.67
C GLY A 68 -9.83 -7.95 -13.33
N ALA A 69 -9.05 -8.83 -12.67
CA ALA A 69 -7.94 -9.52 -13.32
C ALA A 69 -8.47 -10.48 -14.39
N GLU A 70 -7.83 -10.50 -15.56
CA GLU A 70 -8.18 -11.35 -16.70
C GLU A 70 -7.04 -12.31 -17.04
N VAL A 71 -7.38 -13.45 -17.63
CA VAL A 71 -6.38 -14.42 -18.10
C VAL A 71 -5.44 -13.76 -19.11
N GLY A 72 -4.14 -13.91 -18.91
CA GLY A 72 -3.09 -13.30 -19.73
C GLY A 72 -2.59 -11.95 -19.22
N ASP A 73 -3.24 -11.37 -18.20
CA ASP A 73 -2.71 -10.17 -17.55
C ASP A 73 -1.39 -10.47 -16.87
N LYS A 74 -0.46 -9.54 -16.96
CA LYS A 74 0.80 -9.59 -16.23
C LYS A 74 0.58 -9.11 -14.80
N ILE A 75 1.22 -9.81 -13.86
CA ILE A 75 1.22 -9.47 -12.44
C ILE A 75 2.46 -8.65 -12.15
N ILE A 76 2.27 -7.47 -11.59
CA ILE A 76 3.35 -6.56 -11.22
C ILE A 76 3.34 -6.42 -9.69
N VAL A 77 4.48 -6.69 -9.07
CA VAL A 77 4.75 -6.32 -7.67
C VAL A 77 5.58 -5.05 -7.67
N ALA A 78 5.11 -4.04 -6.95
CA ALA A 78 5.73 -2.73 -6.88
C ALA A 78 5.91 -2.33 -5.41
N ILE A 79 7.16 -2.15 -4.95
CA ILE A 79 7.49 -1.91 -3.54
C ILE A 79 8.57 -0.85 -3.43
N ASP A 80 8.40 0.08 -2.50
CA ASP A 80 9.47 0.96 -2.06
C ASP A 80 10.44 0.17 -1.18
N LEU A 81 11.64 -0.11 -1.72
CA LEU A 81 12.67 -0.89 -1.05
C LEU A 81 13.53 -0.06 -0.07
N ASP A 82 13.38 1.28 -0.10
CA ASP A 82 14.07 2.20 0.79
C ASP A 82 13.24 2.42 2.07
N GLY A 83 13.21 1.41 2.92
CA GLY A 83 12.51 1.39 4.19
C GLY A 83 13.28 0.59 5.23
N LYS A 84 12.63 0.31 6.34
CA LYS A 84 13.17 -0.53 7.40
C LYS A 84 12.05 -1.31 8.11
N PRO A 85 12.37 -2.45 8.75
CA PRO A 85 11.41 -3.10 9.65
C PRO A 85 11.00 -2.15 10.78
N HIS A 86 9.72 -2.12 11.09
CA HIS A 86 9.21 -1.35 12.23
C HIS A 86 9.70 -1.97 13.55
N GLU A 87 10.08 -1.15 14.51
CA GLU A 87 10.72 -1.59 15.77
C GLU A 87 9.86 -2.60 16.58
N MET A 88 8.54 -2.45 16.56
CA MET A 88 7.60 -3.30 17.29
C MET A 88 6.92 -4.37 16.42
N PHE A 89 6.95 -4.22 15.10
CA PHE A 89 6.25 -5.10 14.15
C PHE A 89 7.21 -5.48 13.02
N GLU A 90 8.01 -6.49 13.22
CA GLU A 90 9.11 -6.90 12.32
C GLU A 90 8.68 -7.08 10.85
N LEU A 91 7.45 -7.55 10.61
CA LEU A 91 6.92 -7.74 9.26
C LEU A 91 6.36 -6.45 8.62
N ASN A 92 6.21 -5.38 9.40
CA ASN A 92 5.87 -4.06 8.87
C ASN A 92 7.13 -3.41 8.28
N TRP A 93 7.17 -3.27 6.97
CA TRP A 93 8.21 -2.56 6.26
C TRP A 93 7.85 -1.09 6.15
N ASP A 94 8.38 -0.26 7.09
CA ASP A 94 8.11 1.17 7.14
C ASP A 94 8.86 1.90 6.03
N THR A 95 8.13 2.35 5.03
CA THR A 95 8.62 3.11 3.89
C THR A 95 8.52 4.62 4.08
N THR A 96 8.03 5.07 5.24
CA THR A 96 7.81 6.51 5.52
C THR A 96 8.86 7.10 6.45
N TYR A 97 9.62 6.27 7.17
CA TYR A 97 10.63 6.69 8.12
C TYR A 97 11.74 7.51 7.43
N ASP A 98 12.06 8.68 8.02
CA ASP A 98 13.06 9.63 7.51
C ASP A 98 12.90 10.05 6.04
N LYS A 99 11.79 9.69 5.41
CA LYS A 99 11.50 10.03 4.02
C LYS A 99 10.94 11.44 3.88
N ASP A 100 11.36 12.14 2.84
CA ASP A 100 10.78 13.44 2.50
C ASP A 100 9.27 13.33 2.27
N LYS A 101 8.52 14.27 2.86
CA LYS A 101 7.05 14.29 2.77
C LYS A 101 6.55 14.41 1.32
N GLN A 102 7.27 15.14 0.48
CA GLN A 102 6.87 15.30 -0.91
C GLN A 102 6.96 13.98 -1.65
N LEU A 103 8.05 13.22 -1.45
CA LEU A 103 8.19 11.89 -2.05
C LEU A 103 7.06 10.94 -1.63
N VAL A 104 6.69 10.91 -0.33
CA VAL A 104 5.57 10.07 0.15
C VAL A 104 4.25 10.45 -0.52
N GLN A 105 3.98 11.76 -0.68
CA GLN A 105 2.78 12.25 -1.36
C GLN A 105 2.81 11.94 -2.87
N ASP A 106 3.97 12.06 -3.48
CA ASP A 106 4.16 11.77 -4.90
C ASP A 106 3.98 10.29 -5.22
N GLN A 107 4.40 9.37 -4.33
CA GLN A 107 4.14 7.93 -4.46
C GLN A 107 2.64 7.62 -4.53
N ILE A 108 1.82 8.25 -3.68
CA ILE A 108 0.35 8.09 -3.71
C ILE A 108 -0.22 8.65 -5.03
N THR A 109 0.28 9.79 -5.46
CA THR A 109 -0.15 10.44 -6.71
C THR A 109 0.26 9.63 -7.94
N ALA A 110 1.41 8.96 -7.91
CA ALA A 110 1.89 8.10 -8.98
C ALA A 110 0.92 6.93 -9.24
N VAL A 111 0.46 6.25 -8.18
CA VAL A 111 -0.55 5.18 -8.31
C VAL A 111 -1.87 5.72 -8.86
N GLN A 112 -2.30 6.89 -8.40
CA GLN A 112 -3.50 7.54 -8.95
C GLN A 112 -3.35 7.86 -10.45
N TYR A 113 -2.18 8.34 -10.87
CA TYR A 113 -1.89 8.62 -12.28
C TYR A 113 -2.05 7.38 -13.17
N LEU A 114 -1.49 6.24 -12.74
CA LEU A 114 -1.59 4.98 -13.47
C LEU A 114 -3.05 4.52 -13.59
N ALA A 115 -3.82 4.62 -12.50
CA ALA A 115 -5.25 4.29 -12.49
C ALA A 115 -6.06 5.16 -13.46
N GLU A 116 -5.86 6.47 -13.41
CA GLU A 116 -6.63 7.42 -14.20
C GLU A 116 -6.40 7.32 -15.72
N ARG A 117 -5.34 6.62 -16.13
CA ARG A 117 -4.95 6.41 -17.54
C ARG A 117 -5.08 4.98 -18.02
N ASP A 118 -5.73 4.12 -17.22
CA ASP A 118 -5.99 2.71 -17.56
C ASP A 118 -4.72 1.86 -17.80
N TYR A 119 -3.60 2.24 -17.19
CA TYR A 119 -2.39 1.43 -17.23
C TYR A 119 -2.55 0.15 -16.39
N ILE A 120 -3.36 0.23 -15.33
CA ILE A 120 -3.62 -0.85 -14.38
C ILE A 120 -5.08 -1.30 -14.51
N LYS A 121 -5.35 -2.60 -14.53
CA LYS A 121 -6.70 -3.19 -14.56
C LYS A 121 -7.25 -3.45 -13.17
N SER A 122 -6.49 -4.16 -12.35
CA SER A 122 -6.83 -4.42 -10.95
C SER A 122 -5.62 -4.23 -10.06
N GLY A 123 -5.84 -4.09 -8.76
CA GLY A 123 -4.72 -3.92 -7.84
C GLY A 123 -5.15 -3.87 -6.39
N LYS A 124 -4.17 -4.07 -5.54
CA LYS A 124 -4.32 -4.03 -4.09
C LYS A 124 -3.02 -3.58 -3.44
N ASP A 125 -3.13 -2.84 -2.33
CA ASP A 125 -2.00 -2.63 -1.42
C ASP A 125 -1.57 -3.95 -0.78
N ILE A 126 -0.27 -4.14 -0.61
CA ILE A 126 0.26 -5.30 0.09
C ILE A 126 -0.03 -5.12 1.58
N SER A 127 -0.91 -5.96 2.11
CA SER A 127 -1.42 -5.89 3.47
C SER A 127 -0.89 -7.03 4.35
N ASN A 128 -1.43 -7.18 5.56
CA ASN A 128 -0.98 -8.14 6.58
C ASN A 128 -0.78 -9.59 6.11
N PRO A 129 -1.49 -10.12 5.10
CA PRO A 129 -1.20 -11.45 4.56
C PRO A 129 0.15 -11.55 3.82
N GLY A 130 0.87 -10.44 3.67
CA GLY A 130 2.12 -10.37 2.91
C GLY A 130 1.90 -10.37 1.40
N ILE A 131 2.98 -10.48 0.65
CA ILE A 131 2.96 -10.36 -0.81
C ILE A 131 2.08 -11.45 -1.45
N LEU A 132 2.33 -12.71 -1.12
CA LEU A 132 1.60 -13.82 -1.75
C LEU A 132 0.13 -13.87 -1.31
N GLY A 133 -0.16 -13.68 -0.01
CA GLY A 133 -1.53 -13.69 0.45
C GLY A 133 -2.34 -12.50 -0.07
N THR A 134 -1.71 -11.35 -0.30
CA THR A 134 -2.38 -10.21 -0.95
C THR A 134 -2.69 -10.51 -2.43
N LEU A 135 -1.77 -11.17 -3.13
CA LEU A 135 -2.00 -11.64 -4.50
C LEU A 135 -3.15 -12.65 -4.54
N GLU A 136 -3.16 -13.61 -3.63
CA GLU A 136 -4.25 -14.60 -3.51
C GLU A 136 -5.61 -13.92 -3.35
N MET A 137 -5.72 -12.91 -2.48
CA MET A 137 -6.95 -12.13 -2.29
C MET A 137 -7.41 -11.42 -3.57
N LEU A 138 -6.49 -10.91 -4.38
CA LEU A 138 -6.80 -10.28 -5.67
C LEU A 138 -7.28 -11.31 -6.69
N LEU A 139 -6.65 -12.47 -6.74
CA LEU A 139 -7.00 -13.54 -7.66
C LEU A 139 -8.34 -14.20 -7.28
N GLU A 140 -8.56 -14.46 -5.98
CA GLU A 140 -9.82 -15.00 -5.46
C GLU A 140 -11.00 -14.09 -5.85
N THR A 141 -10.90 -12.79 -5.62
CA THR A 141 -11.97 -11.85 -5.99
C THR A 141 -12.19 -11.71 -7.49
N SER A 142 -11.22 -12.12 -8.30
CA SER A 142 -11.30 -12.14 -9.76
C SER A 142 -11.69 -13.52 -10.32
N ASP A 143 -11.83 -14.55 -9.48
CA ASP A 143 -12.06 -15.96 -9.88
C ASP A 143 -10.98 -16.44 -10.86
N LYS A 144 -9.71 -16.28 -10.46
CA LYS A 144 -8.52 -16.56 -11.28
C LYS A 144 -7.43 -17.20 -10.45
N GLY A 145 -6.50 -17.89 -11.14
CA GLY A 145 -5.22 -18.32 -10.62
C GLY A 145 -4.06 -17.57 -11.27
N ALA A 146 -2.84 -17.93 -10.90
CA ALA A 146 -1.64 -17.34 -11.46
C ALA A 146 -0.43 -18.27 -11.42
N ILE A 147 0.54 -17.98 -12.29
CA ILE A 147 1.89 -18.51 -12.20
C ILE A 147 2.81 -17.35 -11.83
N VAL A 148 3.58 -17.53 -10.76
CA VAL A 148 4.47 -16.48 -10.22
C VAL A 148 5.89 -17.02 -10.12
N ASN A 149 6.87 -16.25 -10.58
CA ASN A 149 8.28 -16.46 -10.32
C ASN A 149 8.71 -15.63 -9.11
N LEU A 150 9.04 -16.28 -8.00
CA LEU A 150 9.40 -15.61 -6.76
C LEU A 150 10.71 -14.81 -6.86
N GLU A 151 11.62 -15.21 -7.75
CA GLU A 151 12.91 -14.53 -7.93
C GLU A 151 12.75 -13.15 -8.60
N ASP A 152 11.63 -12.92 -9.29
CA ASP A 152 11.34 -11.63 -9.94
C ASP A 152 10.69 -10.61 -8.97
N ILE A 153 10.30 -11.02 -7.76
CA ILE A 153 9.71 -10.12 -6.77
C ILE A 153 10.78 -9.13 -6.28
N PRO A 154 10.55 -7.80 -6.40
CA PRO A 154 11.45 -6.80 -5.84
C PRO A 154 11.69 -7.05 -4.34
N LYS A 155 12.95 -7.15 -3.93
CA LYS A 155 13.31 -7.56 -2.57
C LYS A 155 14.45 -6.73 -2.01
N ASN A 156 14.32 -6.32 -0.74
CA ASN A 156 15.46 -5.78 -0.01
C ASN A 156 16.43 -6.92 0.35
N GLU A 157 17.71 -6.78 -0.04
CA GLU A 157 18.73 -7.83 0.09
C GLU A 157 19.02 -8.23 1.54
N ASN A 158 18.78 -7.34 2.49
CA ASN A 158 19.06 -7.57 3.91
C ASN A 158 17.96 -8.36 4.63
N ILE A 159 16.84 -8.64 3.98
CA ILE A 159 15.72 -9.38 4.58
C ILE A 159 15.67 -10.79 3.98
N SER A 160 15.41 -11.78 4.81
CA SER A 160 15.23 -13.16 4.34
C SER A 160 13.98 -13.28 3.44
N TRP A 161 13.97 -14.23 2.51
CA TRP A 161 12.78 -14.48 1.68
C TRP A 161 11.55 -14.81 2.53
N GLU A 162 11.72 -15.60 3.59
CA GLU A 162 10.60 -15.95 4.47
C GLU A 162 9.94 -14.73 5.09
N ASN A 163 10.72 -13.79 5.63
CA ASN A 163 10.20 -12.57 6.22
C ASN A 163 9.67 -11.61 5.14
N TRP A 164 10.37 -11.51 3.99
CA TRP A 164 9.97 -10.61 2.91
C TRP A 164 8.61 -10.95 2.31
N LEU A 165 8.36 -12.22 2.02
CA LEU A 165 7.08 -12.66 1.47
C LEU A 165 5.90 -12.45 2.42
N LYS A 166 6.17 -12.39 3.73
CA LYS A 166 5.19 -12.10 4.79
C LYS A 166 5.08 -10.60 5.11
N SER A 167 6.02 -9.77 4.61
CA SER A 167 6.05 -8.34 4.92
C SER A 167 4.90 -7.60 4.27
N TYR A 168 4.46 -6.53 4.95
CA TYR A 168 3.46 -5.59 4.44
C TYR A 168 4.05 -4.18 4.44
N PRO A 169 4.57 -3.73 3.28
CA PRO A 169 5.21 -2.43 3.14
C PRO A 169 4.19 -1.29 3.09
N GLY A 170 4.55 -0.15 3.69
CA GLY A 170 3.70 1.05 3.68
C GLY A 170 3.43 1.60 2.26
N SER A 171 4.41 1.50 1.35
CA SER A 171 4.27 1.78 -0.08
C SER A 171 4.58 0.52 -0.85
N GLY A 172 3.62 -0.39 -0.92
CA GLY A 172 3.72 -1.65 -1.65
C GLY A 172 2.38 -2.04 -2.26
N PHE A 173 2.42 -2.49 -3.51
CA PHE A 173 1.24 -2.75 -4.32
C PHE A 173 1.42 -3.99 -5.18
N ILE A 174 0.30 -4.66 -5.46
CA ILE A 174 0.20 -5.67 -6.51
C ILE A 174 -0.79 -5.16 -7.54
N PHE A 175 -0.40 -5.21 -8.80
CA PHE A 175 -1.22 -4.79 -9.93
C PHE A 175 -1.36 -5.89 -10.96
N THR A 176 -2.44 -5.86 -11.73
CA THR A 176 -2.53 -6.55 -13.01
C THR A 176 -2.61 -5.53 -14.15
N ALA A 177 -1.97 -5.85 -15.25
CA ALA A 177 -1.89 -4.95 -16.41
C ALA A 177 -1.73 -5.74 -17.72
N ASN A 178 -2.07 -5.11 -18.84
CA ASN A 178 -1.70 -5.59 -20.14
C ASN A 178 -0.17 -5.57 -20.31
N GLU A 179 0.38 -6.55 -21.02
CA GLU A 179 1.82 -6.67 -21.26
C GLU A 179 2.44 -5.40 -21.84
N GLU A 180 1.75 -4.74 -22.76
CA GLU A 180 2.20 -3.49 -23.41
C GLU A 180 2.41 -2.32 -22.44
N ASN A 181 1.74 -2.34 -21.28
CA ASN A 181 1.84 -1.30 -20.24
C ASN A 181 2.96 -1.56 -19.22
N CYS A 182 3.44 -2.80 -19.12
CA CYS A 182 4.32 -3.21 -18.02
C CYS A 182 5.61 -2.40 -17.95
N GLU A 183 6.27 -2.18 -19.08
CA GLU A 183 7.53 -1.42 -19.10
C GLU A 183 7.31 0.04 -18.69
N PHE A 184 6.25 0.67 -19.19
CA PHE A 184 5.92 2.02 -18.78
C PHE A 184 5.62 2.12 -17.28
N ILE A 185 4.85 1.16 -16.70
CA ILE A 185 4.55 1.14 -15.27
C ILE A 185 5.83 1.07 -14.44
N LYS A 186 6.76 0.18 -14.80
CA LYS A 186 8.04 0.00 -14.12
C LYS A 186 8.87 1.29 -14.14
N GLU A 187 9.11 1.83 -15.32
CA GLU A 187 9.91 3.05 -15.48
C GLU A 187 9.27 4.25 -14.76
N TYR A 188 7.95 4.38 -14.86
CA TYR A 188 7.22 5.46 -14.21
C TYR A 188 7.29 5.40 -12.69
N LEU A 189 7.09 4.23 -12.09
CA LEU A 189 7.15 4.05 -10.63
C LEU A 189 8.57 4.25 -10.08
N LYS A 190 9.58 3.93 -10.86
CA LYS A 190 10.99 4.13 -10.49
C LYS A 190 11.32 5.60 -10.23
N ASP A 191 10.71 6.53 -10.97
CA ASP A 191 10.87 7.98 -10.74
C ASP A 191 10.39 8.41 -9.34
N TYR A 192 9.56 7.57 -8.69
CA TYR A 192 9.03 7.77 -7.34
C TYR A 192 9.67 6.84 -6.30
N SER A 193 10.83 6.26 -6.61
CA SER A 193 11.54 5.32 -5.72
C SER A 193 10.72 4.06 -5.37
N ILE A 194 9.84 3.63 -6.26
CA ILE A 194 9.11 2.37 -6.16
C ILE A 194 9.70 1.41 -7.18
N GLU A 195 10.35 0.35 -6.70
CA GLU A 195 10.85 -0.72 -7.57
C GLU A 195 9.69 -1.62 -7.98
N ALA A 196 9.52 -1.82 -9.28
CA ALA A 196 8.41 -2.60 -9.83
C ALA A 196 8.91 -3.65 -10.81
N ASN A 197 8.35 -4.86 -10.75
CA ASN A 197 8.71 -5.93 -11.66
C ASN A 197 7.51 -6.78 -12.05
N VAL A 198 7.55 -7.31 -13.28
CA VAL A 198 6.60 -8.36 -13.69
C VAL A 198 7.04 -9.66 -13.05
N VAL A 199 6.19 -10.21 -12.21
CA VAL A 199 6.49 -11.42 -11.42
C VAL A 199 5.74 -12.66 -11.90
N GLY A 200 4.80 -12.51 -12.83
CA GLY A 200 4.00 -13.63 -13.29
C GLY A 200 2.86 -13.23 -14.21
N GLU A 201 1.96 -14.16 -14.40
CA GLU A 201 0.81 -14.04 -15.30
C GLU A 201 -0.44 -14.67 -14.68
N VAL A 202 -1.58 -14.04 -14.90
CA VAL A 202 -2.91 -14.53 -14.50
C VAL A 202 -3.34 -15.66 -15.43
N ASN A 203 -3.81 -16.77 -14.85
CA ASN A 203 -4.36 -17.90 -15.60
C ASN A 203 -5.81 -18.21 -15.21
N GLY A 204 -6.42 -19.20 -15.86
CA GLY A 204 -7.81 -19.59 -15.63
C GLY A 204 -7.99 -20.69 -14.57
N GLU A 205 -6.93 -21.13 -13.92
CA GLU A 205 -6.97 -22.20 -12.93
C GLU A 205 -7.18 -21.56 -11.53
N CYS A 206 -8.28 -21.93 -10.87
CA CYS A 206 -8.62 -21.50 -9.51
C CYS A 206 -8.33 -22.62 -8.52
#